data_81a1dc9c690ddd8bde8ac58683948668
#
_entry.id   81a1dc9c690ddd8bde8ac58683948668
#
_cell.length_a   1.000
_cell.length_b   1.000
_cell.length_c   1.000
_cell.angle_alpha   90.00
_cell.angle_beta   90.00
_cell.angle_gamma   90.00
#
_symmetry.space_group_name_H-M   'P 1'
#
loop_
_entity.id
_entity.type
_entity.pdbx_description
1 polymer ?
#
loop_
_entity_poly.entity_id
_entity_poly.type
_entity_poly.pdbx_seq_one_letter_code
_entity_poly.pdbx_strand_id
1 'polypeptide(L)'
;MGTLLVLAAFSLLPTGTARPQEAGVPRVTRGSFRSTIILTGSLVSLRSEEFKVPITDNWRVQIKWMVKEGEAVKPGDPVVRFDTANLASDIETAQDTLRTKLEEKTQKEADYQNQKFELDVEVRKAENDNRQKEIDASIPPGLESKFEYDRKQLEKKRSDFSLDSARTNRTVKLAESESQIKTLEIEVSDLEAKLGKLKNSLSALTLTAGTAGAVLYAVDDWSGRKVQVGDTVFATYTVAQIPDMSSLEVQAWISETHIQQIRSGENAELSLAAYPDR
;
A
#
# COMPACT_ATOMS: atom_id res chain seq x y z
N MET A 1 -13.47 98.88 42.69
CA MET A 1 -14.80 99.42 42.89
C MET A 1 -15.78 98.28 42.89
N GLY A 2 -16.58 98.13 43.92
CA GLY A 2 -17.74 97.28 43.94
C GLY A 2 -17.71 96.16 45.03
N THR A 3 -17.84 96.61 46.22
CA THR A 3 -18.28 95.87 47.40
C THR A 3 -19.68 95.35 47.23
N LEU A 4 -19.96 94.12 47.62
CA LEU A 4 -21.29 93.77 48.15
C LEU A 4 -21.21 92.59 49.13
N LEU A 5 -21.70 92.89 50.26
CA LEU A 5 -22.03 92.14 51.44
C LEU A 5 -23.07 91.04 51.14
N VAL A 6 -22.95 89.85 51.76
CA VAL A 6 -24.10 89.00 51.95
C VAL A 6 -24.04 88.15 53.21
N LEU A 7 -25.10 88.19 53.85
CA LEU A 7 -25.57 87.59 55.06
C LEU A 7 -25.28 86.14 55.28
N ALA A 8 -24.88 85.82 56.48
CA ALA A 8 -24.86 84.45 57.02
C ALA A 8 -26.29 84.06 57.46
N ALA A 9 -26.75 82.91 56.90
CA ALA A 9 -27.92 82.24 57.47
C ALA A 9 -27.47 80.97 58.17
N PHE A 10 -27.51 81.00 59.48
CA PHE A 10 -27.23 79.92 60.40
C PHE A 10 -28.50 79.06 60.45
N SER A 11 -28.55 77.92 59.81
CA SER A 11 -29.62 76.91 59.97
C SER A 11 -29.15 75.81 60.95
N LEU A 12 -29.85 75.72 62.07
CA LEU A 12 -29.73 74.59 62.99
C LEU A 12 -30.10 73.28 62.31
N LEU A 13 -29.15 72.38 62.28
CA LEU A 13 -29.43 70.96 61.88
C LEU A 13 -29.81 70.19 63.15
N PRO A 14 -30.86 69.38 63.11
CA PRO A 14 -31.17 68.50 64.22
C PRO A 14 -30.20 67.34 64.27
N THR A 15 -29.57 67.14 65.40
CA THR A 15 -28.76 65.97 65.74
C THR A 15 -29.67 64.70 65.77
N GLY A 16 -29.82 64.07 64.65
CA GLY A 16 -30.39 62.72 64.60
C GLY A 16 -29.38 61.70 65.11
N THR A 17 -29.63 61.18 66.30
CA THR A 17 -28.90 60.04 66.83
C THR A 17 -29.13 58.83 65.85
N ALA A 18 -28.09 58.50 65.05
CA ALA A 18 -28.06 57.28 64.30
C ALA A 18 -28.04 56.09 65.29
N ARG A 19 -29.12 55.36 65.34
CA ARG A 19 -29.14 54.02 65.96
C ARG A 19 -28.16 53.12 65.21
N PRO A 20 -27.28 52.44 65.96
CA PRO A 20 -26.47 51.42 65.28
C PRO A 20 -27.42 50.35 64.67
N GLN A 21 -27.35 50.23 63.36
CA GLN A 21 -28.04 49.12 62.64
C GLN A 21 -27.35 47.84 63.13
N GLU A 22 -27.99 47.06 63.95
CA GLU A 22 -27.52 45.70 64.30
C GLU A 22 -27.29 44.98 63.00
N ALA A 23 -26.03 44.76 62.69
CA ALA A 23 -25.64 43.86 61.62
C ALA A 23 -26.19 42.47 61.96
N GLY A 24 -27.29 42.12 61.31
CA GLY A 24 -27.93 40.79 61.50
C GLY A 24 -26.89 39.70 61.37
N VAL A 25 -26.76 38.89 62.41
CA VAL A 25 -25.90 37.72 62.40
C VAL A 25 -26.26 36.87 61.18
N PRO A 26 -25.33 36.58 60.28
CA PRO A 26 -25.62 35.80 59.09
C PRO A 26 -26.16 34.40 59.51
N ARG A 27 -27.37 34.11 59.13
CA ARG A 27 -28.01 32.80 59.40
C ARG A 27 -27.59 31.81 58.33
N VAL A 28 -27.04 30.69 58.74
CA VAL A 28 -26.71 29.55 57.88
C VAL A 28 -28.04 28.82 57.52
N THR A 29 -28.36 28.79 56.24
CA THR A 29 -29.48 28.04 55.70
C THR A 29 -28.95 26.81 54.98
N ARG A 30 -29.62 25.65 55.16
CA ARG A 30 -29.32 24.47 54.35
C ARG A 30 -29.97 24.62 52.96
N GLY A 31 -29.19 24.50 51.94
CA GLY A 31 -29.61 24.51 50.51
C GLY A 31 -28.80 23.58 49.70
N SER A 32 -29.30 23.24 48.50
CA SER A 32 -28.52 22.51 47.51
C SER A 32 -27.48 23.46 46.87
N PHE A 33 -26.25 23.03 46.85
CA PHE A 33 -25.13 23.73 46.19
C PHE A 33 -24.72 22.97 44.94
N ARG A 34 -24.68 23.62 43.80
CA ARG A 34 -24.16 23.08 42.58
C ARG A 34 -22.71 23.54 42.40
N SER A 35 -21.81 22.58 42.39
CA SER A 35 -20.42 22.83 42.03
C SER A 35 -20.23 22.54 40.54
N THR A 36 -19.73 23.47 39.78
CA THR A 36 -19.43 23.30 38.38
C THR A 36 -17.92 23.32 38.17
N ILE A 37 -17.38 22.31 37.54
CA ILE A 37 -15.96 22.20 37.15
C ILE A 37 -15.88 22.51 35.69
N ILE A 38 -15.12 23.51 35.29
CA ILE A 38 -14.89 23.87 33.91
C ILE A 38 -13.64 23.13 33.44
N LEU A 39 -13.80 22.34 32.38
CA LEU A 39 -12.72 21.59 31.74
C LEU A 39 -12.58 22.02 30.30
N THR A 40 -11.35 21.96 29.79
CA THR A 40 -11.07 22.13 28.37
C THR A 40 -10.83 20.75 27.77
N GLY A 41 -11.40 20.49 26.59
CA GLY A 41 -11.25 19.23 25.92
C GLY A 41 -11.27 19.39 24.41
N SER A 42 -11.00 18.30 23.72
CA SER A 42 -11.11 18.19 22.28
C SER A 42 -12.22 17.22 21.89
N LEU A 43 -12.94 17.57 20.83
CA LEU A 43 -13.91 16.67 20.21
C LEU A 43 -13.15 15.67 19.33
N VAL A 44 -13.30 14.38 19.59
CA VAL A 44 -12.67 13.30 18.84
C VAL A 44 -13.72 12.32 18.35
N SER A 45 -13.46 11.70 17.21
CA SER A 45 -14.30 10.60 16.71
C SER A 45 -13.71 9.28 17.18
N LEU A 46 -14.55 8.39 17.72
CA LEU A 46 -14.16 7.03 18.10
C LEU A 46 -13.84 6.15 16.90
N ARG A 47 -14.43 6.48 15.76
CA ARG A 47 -14.24 5.75 14.51
C ARG A 47 -13.90 6.74 13.43
N SER A 48 -12.78 6.53 12.78
CA SER A 48 -12.38 7.30 11.61
C SER A 48 -11.86 6.36 10.53
N GLU A 49 -12.15 6.64 9.29
CA GLU A 49 -11.47 6.02 8.18
C GLU A 49 -10.12 6.73 7.99
N GLU A 50 -9.03 6.00 8.21
CA GLU A 50 -7.68 6.53 8.10
C GLU A 50 -7.09 6.21 6.72
N PHE A 51 -6.52 7.23 6.09
CA PHE A 51 -5.80 7.11 4.82
C PHE A 51 -4.31 6.96 5.11
N LYS A 52 -3.83 5.71 5.04
CA LYS A 52 -2.43 5.36 5.27
C LYS A 52 -1.67 5.23 3.96
N VAL A 53 -0.43 5.68 3.98
CA VAL A 53 0.50 5.49 2.87
C VAL A 53 0.68 3.99 2.62
N PRO A 54 0.43 3.49 1.39
CA PRO A 54 0.58 2.08 1.07
C PRO A 54 2.05 1.65 1.15
N ILE A 55 2.26 0.36 1.44
CA ILE A 55 3.57 -0.24 1.37
C ILE A 55 3.88 -0.52 -0.09
N THR A 56 4.89 0.14 -0.62
CA THR A 56 5.44 -0.07 -1.97
C THR A 56 6.92 -0.39 -1.85
N ASP A 57 7.55 -0.75 -2.96
CA ASP A 57 9.00 -1.00 -2.99
C ASP A 57 9.81 0.25 -2.56
N ASN A 58 9.24 1.44 -2.75
CA ASN A 58 9.78 2.69 -2.24
C ASN A 58 9.22 2.98 -0.84
N TRP A 59 10.08 2.96 0.17
CA TRP A 59 9.73 3.28 1.56
C TRP A 59 9.20 4.71 1.76
N ARG A 60 9.50 5.62 0.82
CA ARG A 60 9.10 7.03 0.85
C ARG A 60 8.38 7.39 -0.44
N VAL A 61 7.26 8.09 -0.29
CA VAL A 61 6.49 8.62 -1.43
C VAL A 61 6.15 10.08 -1.19
N GLN A 62 6.10 10.87 -2.25
CA GLN A 62 5.70 12.27 -2.19
C GLN A 62 4.21 12.39 -2.47
N ILE A 63 3.54 13.24 -1.69
CA ILE A 63 2.13 13.59 -1.92
C ILE A 63 2.05 14.56 -3.08
N LYS A 64 1.39 14.16 -4.16
CA LYS A 64 1.21 15.00 -5.35
C LYS A 64 -0.08 15.79 -5.34
N TRP A 65 -1.11 15.24 -4.74
CA TRP A 65 -2.41 15.87 -4.64
C TRP A 65 -3.20 15.32 -3.45
N MET A 66 -3.97 16.19 -2.81
CA MET A 66 -4.95 15.84 -1.78
C MET A 66 -6.23 16.65 -2.01
N VAL A 67 -7.38 16.09 -1.67
CA VAL A 67 -8.64 16.83 -1.58
C VAL A 67 -8.50 17.92 -0.51
N LYS A 68 -9.17 19.05 -0.67
CA LYS A 68 -9.05 20.16 0.30
C LYS A 68 -9.57 19.74 1.68
N GLU A 69 -8.88 20.19 2.71
CA GLU A 69 -9.31 19.95 4.08
C GLU A 69 -10.71 20.51 4.34
N GLY A 70 -11.57 19.73 4.97
CA GLY A 70 -12.97 20.06 5.23
C GLY A 70 -13.92 19.82 4.05
N GLU A 71 -13.41 19.44 2.88
CA GLU A 71 -14.26 19.11 1.74
C GLU A 71 -14.95 17.76 1.96
N ALA A 72 -16.25 17.70 1.65
CA ALA A 72 -17.03 16.49 1.75
C ALA A 72 -16.81 15.59 0.52
N VAL A 73 -16.45 14.34 0.75
CA VAL A 73 -16.25 13.31 -0.26
C VAL A 73 -17.30 12.22 -0.18
N LYS A 74 -17.50 11.51 -1.28
CA LYS A 74 -18.37 10.34 -1.38
C LYS A 74 -17.51 9.06 -1.49
N PRO A 75 -18.10 7.88 -1.17
CA PRO A 75 -17.41 6.63 -1.42
C PRO A 75 -16.96 6.49 -2.87
N GLY A 76 -15.69 6.16 -3.07
CA GLY A 76 -15.03 6.06 -4.38
C GLY A 76 -14.32 7.33 -4.85
N ASP A 77 -14.55 8.49 -4.23
CA ASP A 77 -13.84 9.71 -4.58
C ASP A 77 -12.35 9.62 -4.19
N PRO A 78 -11.43 10.13 -5.01
CA PRO A 78 -10.01 10.16 -4.66
C PRO A 78 -9.76 11.17 -3.54
N VAL A 79 -9.04 10.75 -2.50
CA VAL A 79 -8.67 11.59 -1.34
C VAL A 79 -7.21 12.03 -1.41
N VAL A 80 -6.32 11.09 -1.71
CA VAL A 80 -4.87 11.36 -1.80
C VAL A 80 -4.29 10.67 -3.03
N ARG A 81 -3.42 11.37 -3.75
CA ARG A 81 -2.62 10.83 -4.85
C ARG A 81 -1.16 11.08 -4.58
N PHE A 82 -0.38 10.02 -4.61
CA PHE A 82 1.08 10.09 -4.49
C PHE A 82 1.76 10.23 -5.84
N ASP A 83 3.03 10.58 -5.85
CA ASP A 83 3.82 10.62 -7.08
C ASP A 83 4.09 9.21 -7.59
N THR A 84 3.78 9.00 -8.85
CA THR A 84 3.87 7.71 -9.55
C THR A 84 4.90 7.70 -10.66
N ALA A 85 5.68 8.77 -10.85
CA ALA A 85 6.56 8.92 -12.01
C ALA A 85 7.61 7.80 -12.09
N ASN A 86 8.29 7.51 -10.98
CA ASN A 86 9.28 6.44 -10.94
C ASN A 86 8.64 5.06 -11.19
N LEU A 87 7.51 4.80 -10.55
CA LEU A 87 6.80 3.53 -10.69
C LEU A 87 6.25 3.32 -12.10
N ALA A 88 5.80 4.39 -12.77
CA ALA A 88 5.37 4.33 -14.17
C ALA A 88 6.54 3.96 -15.10
N SER A 89 7.72 4.55 -14.88
CA SER A 89 8.95 4.19 -15.62
C SER A 89 9.39 2.75 -15.36
N ASP A 90 9.29 2.27 -14.11
CA ASP A 90 9.61 0.88 -13.76
C ASP A 90 8.66 -0.10 -14.45
N ILE A 91 7.38 0.24 -14.53
CA ILE A 91 6.37 -0.56 -15.26
C ILE A 91 6.70 -0.62 -16.75
N GLU A 92 7.03 0.50 -17.38
CA GLU A 92 7.40 0.56 -18.79
C GLU A 92 8.64 -0.31 -19.06
N THR A 93 9.69 -0.16 -18.25
CA THR A 93 10.91 -0.98 -18.34
C THR A 93 10.61 -2.47 -18.17
N ALA A 94 9.78 -2.83 -17.20
CA ALA A 94 9.39 -4.22 -16.97
C ALA A 94 8.57 -4.80 -18.13
N GLN A 95 7.68 -3.99 -18.74
CA GLN A 95 6.91 -4.40 -19.93
C GLN A 95 7.81 -4.62 -21.14
N ASP A 96 8.77 -3.74 -21.40
CA ASP A 96 9.71 -3.89 -22.51
C ASP A 96 10.61 -5.12 -22.32
N THR A 97 11.10 -5.34 -21.10
CA THR A 97 11.88 -6.54 -20.77
C THR A 97 11.05 -7.82 -20.98
N LEU A 98 9.80 -7.84 -20.52
CA LEU A 98 8.90 -8.97 -20.69
C LEU A 98 8.65 -9.25 -22.18
N ARG A 99 8.40 -8.20 -22.98
CA ARG A 99 8.22 -8.35 -24.43
C ARG A 99 9.44 -8.99 -25.09
N THR A 100 10.63 -8.49 -24.77
CA THR A 100 11.89 -9.04 -25.33
C THR A 100 12.07 -10.51 -24.95
N LYS A 101 11.75 -10.89 -23.68
CA LYS A 101 11.86 -12.27 -23.25
C LYS A 101 10.83 -13.20 -23.88
N LEU A 102 9.62 -12.73 -24.17
CA LEU A 102 8.61 -13.47 -24.92
C LEU A 102 9.02 -13.69 -26.37
N GLU A 103 9.63 -12.69 -27.01
CA GLU A 103 10.17 -12.81 -28.37
C GLU A 103 11.33 -13.83 -28.42
N GLU A 104 12.26 -13.75 -27.43
CA GLU A 104 13.37 -14.71 -27.28
C GLU A 104 12.85 -16.15 -27.09
N LYS A 105 11.83 -16.35 -26.23
CA LYS A 105 11.19 -17.63 -26.02
C LYS A 105 10.59 -18.17 -27.31
N THR A 106 9.82 -17.36 -28.04
CA THR A 106 9.19 -17.73 -29.31
C THR A 106 10.24 -18.14 -30.36
N GLN A 107 11.35 -17.41 -30.42
CA GLN A 107 12.46 -17.75 -31.32
C GLN A 107 13.08 -19.10 -30.93
N LYS A 108 13.32 -19.35 -29.65
CA LYS A 108 13.87 -20.62 -29.15
C LYS A 108 12.93 -21.81 -29.39
N GLU A 109 11.62 -21.61 -29.26
CA GLU A 109 10.64 -22.62 -29.60
C GLU A 109 10.64 -22.98 -31.11
N ALA A 110 10.80 -21.97 -31.96
CA ALA A 110 10.94 -22.18 -33.41
C ALA A 110 12.25 -22.92 -33.74
N ASP A 111 13.36 -22.52 -33.12
CA ASP A 111 14.66 -23.15 -33.26
C ASP A 111 14.62 -24.64 -32.82
N TYR A 112 13.94 -24.91 -31.69
CA TYR A 112 13.72 -26.27 -31.20
C TYR A 112 12.96 -27.14 -32.22
N GLN A 113 11.91 -26.63 -32.85
CA GLN A 113 11.16 -27.38 -33.86
C GLN A 113 12.02 -27.69 -35.11
N ASN A 114 12.82 -26.73 -35.56
CA ASN A 114 13.74 -26.92 -36.68
C ASN A 114 14.83 -27.96 -36.33
N GLN A 115 15.46 -27.83 -35.18
CA GLN A 115 16.47 -28.77 -34.70
C GLN A 115 15.91 -30.18 -34.53
N LYS A 116 14.70 -30.31 -34.00
CA LYS A 116 14.00 -31.59 -33.88
C LYS A 116 13.81 -32.25 -35.23
N PHE A 117 13.35 -31.47 -36.21
CA PHE A 117 13.16 -32.00 -37.59
C PHE A 117 14.49 -32.48 -38.20
N GLU A 118 15.58 -31.70 -38.05
CA GLU A 118 16.90 -32.09 -38.58
C GLU A 118 17.41 -33.36 -37.92
N LEU A 119 17.32 -33.45 -36.58
CA LEU A 119 17.74 -34.65 -35.84
C LEU A 119 16.89 -35.87 -36.14
N ASP A 120 15.57 -35.71 -36.38
CA ASP A 120 14.67 -36.79 -36.80
C ASP A 120 15.05 -37.30 -38.19
N VAL A 121 15.47 -36.43 -39.10
CA VAL A 121 15.96 -36.83 -40.45
C VAL A 121 17.28 -37.58 -40.32
N GLU A 122 18.21 -37.15 -39.42
CA GLU A 122 19.47 -37.85 -39.19
C GLU A 122 19.25 -39.27 -38.64
N VAL A 123 18.38 -39.42 -37.64
CA VAL A 123 18.02 -40.72 -37.08
C VAL A 123 17.40 -41.61 -38.15
N ARG A 124 16.48 -41.12 -39.01
CA ARG A 124 15.86 -41.91 -40.10
C ARG A 124 16.89 -42.38 -41.14
N LYS A 125 17.86 -41.53 -41.48
CA LYS A 125 18.97 -41.91 -42.37
C LYS A 125 19.78 -43.05 -41.77
N ALA A 126 20.15 -42.92 -40.47
CA ALA A 126 20.88 -43.98 -39.77
C ALA A 126 20.05 -45.27 -39.64
N GLU A 127 18.73 -45.17 -39.41
CA GLU A 127 17.82 -46.35 -39.39
C GLU A 127 17.74 -47.05 -40.73
N ASN A 128 17.66 -46.30 -41.84
CA ASN A 128 17.61 -46.90 -43.19
C ASN A 128 18.95 -47.56 -43.53
N ASP A 129 20.09 -46.94 -43.24
CA ASP A 129 21.41 -47.54 -43.44
C ASP A 129 21.58 -48.83 -42.61
N ASN A 130 21.20 -48.77 -41.33
CA ASN A 130 21.24 -49.90 -40.42
C ASN A 130 20.39 -51.07 -40.94
N ARG A 131 19.17 -50.81 -41.41
CA ARG A 131 18.30 -51.82 -42.00
C ARG A 131 18.91 -52.45 -43.25
N GLN A 132 19.55 -51.64 -44.10
CA GLN A 132 20.25 -52.16 -45.28
C GLN A 132 21.42 -53.08 -44.86
N LYS A 133 22.26 -52.64 -43.92
CA LYS A 133 23.38 -53.45 -43.41
C LYS A 133 22.92 -54.72 -42.69
N GLU A 134 21.79 -54.66 -42.01
CA GLU A 134 21.18 -55.84 -41.38
C GLU A 134 20.75 -56.91 -42.45
N ILE A 135 20.13 -56.46 -43.55
CA ILE A 135 19.77 -57.33 -44.66
C ILE A 135 21.05 -57.91 -45.26
N ASP A 136 22.06 -57.10 -45.57
CA ASP A 136 23.33 -57.54 -46.12
C ASP A 136 24.05 -58.60 -45.23
N ALA A 137 23.97 -58.47 -43.93
CA ALA A 137 24.56 -59.34 -42.93
C ALA A 137 23.75 -60.60 -42.58
N SER A 138 22.47 -60.66 -43.04
CA SER A 138 21.56 -61.81 -42.86
C SER A 138 21.85 -63.05 -43.75
N ILE A 139 22.83 -62.92 -44.63
CA ILE A 139 23.24 -63.99 -45.52
C ILE A 139 23.83 -65.14 -44.70
N PRO A 140 23.37 -66.39 -44.87
CA PRO A 140 23.88 -67.53 -44.12
C PRO A 140 25.36 -67.84 -44.41
N PRO A 141 26.12 -68.15 -43.28
CA PRO A 141 27.51 -68.54 -43.48
C PRO A 141 27.69 -69.75 -44.45
N GLY A 142 28.55 -69.60 -45.41
CA GLY A 142 28.85 -70.62 -46.41
C GLY A 142 28.35 -70.33 -47.85
N LEU A 143 27.54 -69.29 -48.06
CA LEU A 143 27.18 -68.79 -49.37
C LEU A 143 28.18 -67.75 -49.90
N GLU A 144 28.99 -67.17 -49.04
CA GLU A 144 30.03 -66.17 -49.36
C GLU A 144 31.37 -66.60 -48.78
N SER A 145 32.46 -65.89 -49.19
CA SER A 145 33.76 -66.10 -48.55
C SER A 145 33.74 -65.67 -47.11
N LYS A 146 34.54 -66.28 -46.23
CA LYS A 146 34.66 -65.88 -44.79
C LYS A 146 35.00 -64.41 -44.62
N PHE A 147 35.87 -63.91 -45.49
CA PHE A 147 36.25 -62.48 -45.47
C PHE A 147 35.06 -61.57 -45.76
N GLU A 148 34.24 -61.83 -46.74
CA GLU A 148 33.06 -61.04 -47.08
C GLU A 148 32.02 -61.13 -45.97
N TYR A 149 31.82 -62.30 -45.40
CA TYR A 149 30.89 -62.50 -44.29
C TYR A 149 31.36 -61.69 -43.06
N ASP A 150 32.61 -61.82 -42.67
CA ASP A 150 33.17 -61.05 -41.51
C ASP A 150 33.12 -59.54 -41.74
N ARG A 151 33.36 -59.06 -42.97
CA ARG A 151 33.23 -57.65 -43.35
C ARG A 151 31.78 -57.14 -43.19
N LYS A 152 30.79 -57.86 -43.68
CA LYS A 152 29.37 -57.51 -43.55
C LYS A 152 28.93 -57.47 -42.08
N GLN A 153 29.37 -58.40 -41.26
CA GLN A 153 29.12 -58.40 -39.83
C GLN A 153 29.74 -57.17 -39.13
N LEU A 154 30.94 -56.78 -39.56
CA LEU A 154 31.59 -55.56 -39.02
C LEU A 154 30.85 -54.28 -39.46
N GLU A 155 30.44 -54.22 -40.72
CA GLU A 155 29.65 -53.07 -41.24
C GLU A 155 28.31 -52.94 -40.49
N LYS A 156 27.62 -54.07 -40.22
CA LYS A 156 26.40 -54.05 -39.39
C LYS A 156 26.67 -53.49 -38.01
N LYS A 157 27.72 -53.97 -37.31
CA LYS A 157 28.06 -53.46 -35.99
C LYS A 157 28.39 -51.98 -36.01
N ARG A 158 29.02 -51.45 -37.06
CA ARG A 158 29.29 -50.02 -37.23
C ARG A 158 28.02 -49.23 -37.42
N SER A 159 27.08 -49.77 -38.21
CA SER A 159 25.78 -49.07 -38.43
C SER A 159 24.88 -49.11 -37.17
N ASP A 160 24.92 -50.23 -36.40
CA ASP A 160 24.25 -50.33 -35.09
C ASP A 160 24.75 -49.20 -34.14
N PHE A 161 26.08 -49.03 -34.07
CA PHE A 161 26.69 -47.97 -33.24
C PHE A 161 26.34 -46.55 -33.77
N SER A 162 26.35 -46.36 -35.10
CA SER A 162 25.96 -45.09 -35.73
C SER A 162 24.52 -44.70 -35.41
N LEU A 163 23.59 -45.68 -35.49
CA LEU A 163 22.18 -45.49 -35.15
C LEU A 163 21.99 -45.13 -33.68
N ASP A 164 22.66 -45.85 -32.76
CA ASP A 164 22.61 -45.59 -31.32
C ASP A 164 23.16 -44.19 -31.01
N SER A 165 24.27 -43.79 -31.63
CA SER A 165 24.84 -42.46 -31.52
C SER A 165 23.90 -41.38 -32.03
N ALA A 166 23.23 -41.56 -33.17
CA ALA A 166 22.26 -40.61 -33.72
C ALA A 166 21.06 -40.42 -32.76
N ARG A 167 20.54 -41.52 -32.19
CA ARG A 167 19.44 -41.49 -31.23
C ARG A 167 19.85 -40.78 -29.92
N THR A 168 21.02 -41.10 -29.42
CA THR A 168 21.55 -40.46 -28.21
C THR A 168 21.77 -38.97 -28.42
N ASN A 169 22.41 -38.58 -29.53
CA ASN A 169 22.63 -37.20 -29.92
C ASN A 169 21.30 -36.39 -29.98
N ARG A 170 20.29 -37.00 -30.63
CA ARG A 170 18.92 -36.42 -30.67
C ARG A 170 18.36 -36.18 -29.28
N THR A 171 18.41 -37.18 -28.40
CA THR A 171 17.86 -37.11 -27.07
C THR A 171 18.56 -36.01 -26.26
N VAL A 172 19.89 -35.96 -26.25
CA VAL A 172 20.68 -34.98 -25.51
C VAL A 172 20.41 -33.55 -26.01
N LYS A 173 20.47 -33.34 -27.34
CA LYS A 173 20.27 -32.00 -27.91
C LYS A 173 18.86 -31.46 -27.69
N LEU A 174 17.83 -32.33 -27.82
CA LEU A 174 16.46 -31.88 -27.51
C LEU A 174 16.24 -31.56 -26.05
N ALA A 175 16.79 -32.38 -25.15
CA ALA A 175 16.72 -32.11 -23.71
C ALA A 175 17.43 -30.81 -23.32
N GLU A 176 18.56 -30.48 -23.97
CA GLU A 176 19.26 -29.22 -23.78
C GLU A 176 18.40 -28.04 -24.22
N SER A 177 17.82 -28.10 -25.41
CA SER A 177 16.95 -27.04 -25.95
C SER A 177 15.66 -26.88 -25.12
N GLU A 178 15.04 -27.97 -24.67
CA GLU A 178 13.89 -27.94 -23.74
C GLU A 178 14.23 -27.28 -22.43
N SER A 179 15.42 -27.56 -21.87
CA SER A 179 15.89 -26.92 -20.63
C SER A 179 16.06 -25.41 -20.80
N GLN A 180 16.58 -24.95 -21.96
CA GLN A 180 16.69 -23.51 -22.27
C GLN A 180 15.32 -22.85 -22.35
N ILE A 181 14.35 -23.47 -23.05
CA ILE A 181 12.97 -22.96 -23.14
C ILE A 181 12.34 -22.86 -21.75
N LYS A 182 12.51 -23.91 -20.92
CA LYS A 182 11.98 -23.92 -19.57
C LYS A 182 12.58 -22.81 -18.68
N THR A 183 13.87 -22.51 -18.86
CA THR A 183 14.50 -21.36 -18.15
C THR A 183 13.86 -20.05 -18.56
N LEU A 184 13.62 -19.83 -19.86
CA LEU A 184 12.93 -18.64 -20.35
C LEU A 184 11.48 -18.56 -19.86
N GLU A 185 10.78 -19.70 -19.73
CA GLU A 185 9.43 -19.75 -19.15
C GLU A 185 9.41 -19.26 -17.70
N ILE A 186 10.38 -19.65 -16.89
CA ILE A 186 10.52 -19.19 -15.52
C ILE A 186 10.80 -17.69 -15.49
N GLU A 187 11.74 -17.19 -16.30
CA GLU A 187 12.06 -15.78 -16.39
C GLU A 187 10.84 -14.94 -16.81
N VAL A 188 10.06 -15.39 -17.77
CA VAL A 188 8.80 -14.75 -18.21
C VAL A 188 7.80 -14.71 -17.06
N SER A 189 7.58 -15.83 -16.38
CA SER A 189 6.66 -15.91 -15.23
C SER A 189 7.05 -14.96 -14.09
N ASP A 190 8.35 -14.86 -13.79
CA ASP A 190 8.86 -13.96 -12.75
C ASP A 190 8.66 -12.49 -13.15
N LEU A 191 8.87 -12.15 -14.43
CA LEU A 191 8.63 -10.80 -14.95
C LEU A 191 7.15 -10.44 -14.95
N GLU A 192 6.27 -11.37 -15.28
CA GLU A 192 4.81 -11.20 -15.21
C GLU A 192 4.36 -10.95 -13.77
N ALA A 193 4.87 -11.73 -12.82
CA ALA A 193 4.59 -11.55 -11.41
C ALA A 193 5.09 -10.21 -10.88
N LYS A 194 6.30 -9.79 -11.29
CA LYS A 194 6.87 -8.47 -10.97
C LYS A 194 5.99 -7.35 -11.53
N LEU A 195 5.60 -7.45 -12.80
CA LEU A 195 4.73 -6.46 -13.44
C LEU A 195 3.36 -6.36 -12.74
N GLY A 196 2.80 -7.50 -12.32
CA GLY A 196 1.58 -7.54 -11.52
C GLY A 196 1.72 -6.78 -10.20
N LYS A 197 2.82 -6.99 -9.46
CA LYS A 197 3.11 -6.26 -8.23
C LYS A 197 3.23 -4.76 -8.46
N LEU A 198 3.99 -4.33 -9.48
CA LEU A 198 4.16 -2.92 -9.81
C LEU A 198 2.81 -2.24 -10.16
N LYS A 199 1.95 -2.91 -10.94
CA LYS A 199 0.61 -2.40 -11.27
C LYS A 199 -0.29 -2.28 -10.05
N ASN A 200 -0.25 -3.26 -9.14
CA ASN A 200 -0.98 -3.20 -7.88
C ASN A 200 -0.47 -2.06 -6.99
N SER A 201 0.84 -1.87 -6.90
CA SER A 201 1.45 -0.74 -6.20
C SER A 201 1.02 0.60 -6.80
N LEU A 202 0.94 0.70 -8.13
CA LEU A 202 0.46 1.91 -8.82
C LEU A 202 -0.99 2.24 -8.47
N SER A 203 -1.86 1.25 -8.45
CA SER A 203 -3.27 1.46 -8.07
C SER A 203 -3.41 1.84 -6.59
N ALA A 204 -2.59 1.27 -5.71
CA ALA A 204 -2.59 1.59 -4.29
C ALA A 204 -2.11 3.02 -3.97
N LEU A 205 -1.32 3.66 -4.87
CA LEU A 205 -0.86 5.05 -4.72
C LEU A 205 -1.96 6.11 -4.94
N THR A 206 -3.19 5.70 -5.22
CA THR A 206 -4.37 6.56 -5.19
C THR A 206 -5.31 6.05 -4.10
N LEU A 207 -5.42 6.79 -3.01
CA LEU A 207 -6.33 6.45 -1.91
C LEU A 207 -7.71 7.04 -2.20
N THR A 208 -8.74 6.21 -2.12
CA THR A 208 -10.13 6.58 -2.35
C THR A 208 -10.94 6.44 -1.07
N ALA A 209 -11.92 7.31 -0.88
CA ALA A 209 -12.82 7.24 0.28
C ALA A 209 -13.68 5.98 0.23
N GLY A 210 -13.76 5.25 1.33
CA GLY A 210 -14.70 4.15 1.53
C GLY A 210 -16.02 4.64 2.12
N THR A 211 -15.99 5.76 2.87
CA THR A 211 -17.15 6.37 3.52
C THR A 211 -17.34 7.81 3.07
N ALA A 212 -18.58 8.31 3.18
CA ALA A 212 -18.86 9.72 2.93
C ALA A 212 -18.56 10.56 4.17
N GLY A 213 -17.88 11.68 4.01
CA GLY A 213 -17.58 12.60 5.12
C GLY A 213 -16.64 13.72 4.74
N ALA A 214 -16.31 14.57 5.70
CA ALA A 214 -15.33 15.64 5.50
C ALA A 214 -13.92 15.10 5.79
N VAL A 215 -12.99 15.39 4.89
CA VAL A 215 -11.59 14.95 5.02
C VAL A 215 -10.83 15.89 5.95
N LEU A 216 -10.15 15.33 6.94
CA LEU A 216 -9.24 16.05 7.81
C LEU A 216 -7.80 15.58 7.54
N TYR A 217 -6.87 16.54 7.49
CA TYR A 217 -5.45 16.23 7.34
C TYR A 217 -4.87 15.74 8.67
N ALA A 218 -4.05 14.71 8.61
CA ALA A 218 -3.33 14.23 9.77
C ALA A 218 -2.28 15.27 10.22
N VAL A 219 -2.00 15.29 11.53
CA VAL A 219 -0.93 16.10 12.11
C VAL A 219 0.31 15.22 12.18
N ASP A 220 1.41 15.73 11.67
CA ASP A 220 2.71 15.08 11.79
C ASP A 220 3.21 15.19 13.23
N ASP A 221 3.38 14.07 13.91
CA ASP A 221 3.80 13.98 15.32
C ASP A 221 5.18 14.60 15.58
N TRP A 222 6.05 14.66 14.56
CA TRP A 222 7.40 15.22 14.69
C TRP A 222 7.43 16.74 14.55
N SER A 223 6.72 17.25 13.56
CA SER A 223 6.72 18.68 13.26
C SER A 223 5.57 19.46 13.91
N GLY A 224 4.54 18.75 14.40
CA GLY A 224 3.31 19.33 14.93
C GLY A 224 2.47 20.07 13.88
N ARG A 225 2.81 19.97 12.59
CA ARG A 225 2.09 20.60 11.49
C ARG A 225 1.23 19.59 10.75
N LYS A 226 0.19 20.05 10.09
CA LYS A 226 -0.63 19.21 9.20
C LYS A 226 0.16 18.80 7.98
N VAL A 227 -0.07 17.57 7.54
CA VAL A 227 0.46 17.03 6.29
C VAL A 227 -0.04 17.88 5.11
N GLN A 228 0.82 18.15 4.13
CA GLN A 228 0.51 19.02 2.99
C GLN A 228 0.94 18.36 1.67
N VAL A 229 0.36 18.85 0.58
CA VAL A 229 0.80 18.49 -0.78
C VAL A 229 2.26 18.89 -0.96
N GLY A 230 3.07 17.99 -1.48
CA GLY A 230 4.52 18.15 -1.65
C GLY A 230 5.35 17.51 -0.54
N ASP A 231 4.73 17.12 0.60
CA ASP A 231 5.44 16.42 1.66
C ASP A 231 5.86 15.01 1.22
N THR A 232 7.01 14.58 1.72
CA THR A 232 7.48 13.20 1.56
C THR A 232 7.13 12.42 2.83
N VAL A 233 6.34 11.38 2.66
CA VAL A 233 5.81 10.55 3.76
C VAL A 233 6.29 9.11 3.66
N PHE A 234 6.28 8.42 4.79
CA PHE A 234 6.72 7.03 4.89
C PHE A 234 5.55 6.06 4.74
N ALA A 235 5.84 4.83 4.33
CA ALA A 235 4.86 3.75 4.32
C ALA A 235 4.19 3.60 5.70
N THR A 236 2.89 3.28 5.70
CA THR A 236 2.01 3.14 6.88
C THR A 236 1.66 4.42 7.63
N TYR A 237 2.26 5.56 7.26
CA TYR A 237 1.94 6.84 7.88
C TYR A 237 0.52 7.29 7.49
N THR A 238 -0.25 7.78 8.48
CA THR A 238 -1.59 8.34 8.23
C THR A 238 -1.46 9.76 7.69
N VAL A 239 -2.02 10.04 6.52
CA VAL A 239 -1.95 11.36 5.86
C VAL A 239 -3.24 12.15 5.97
N ALA A 240 -4.37 11.47 6.05
CA ALA A 240 -5.69 12.06 6.19
C ALA A 240 -6.64 11.08 6.90
N GLN A 241 -7.78 11.58 7.37
CA GLN A 241 -8.84 10.77 7.95
C GLN A 241 -10.21 11.36 7.67
N ILE A 242 -11.23 10.51 7.62
CA ILE A 242 -12.64 10.89 7.61
C ILE A 242 -13.23 10.46 8.96
N PRO A 243 -13.53 11.42 9.88
CA PRO A 243 -14.16 11.08 11.15
C PRO A 243 -15.62 10.69 10.96
N ASP A 244 -16.06 9.67 11.70
CA ASP A 244 -17.46 9.30 11.78
C ASP A 244 -18.18 10.27 12.75
N MET A 245 -19.00 11.15 12.17
CA MET A 245 -19.77 12.16 12.94
C MET A 245 -20.86 11.54 13.82
N SER A 246 -21.17 10.25 13.68
CA SER A 246 -22.17 9.56 14.53
C SER A 246 -21.57 9.05 15.84
N SER A 247 -20.24 9.01 15.96
CA SER A 247 -19.50 8.44 17.08
C SER A 247 -18.52 9.45 17.70
N LEU A 248 -19.02 10.65 18.03
CA LEU A 248 -18.18 11.72 18.61
C LEU A 248 -18.13 11.59 20.15
N GLU A 249 -16.93 11.77 20.69
CA GLU A 249 -16.67 11.89 22.11
C GLU A 249 -15.84 13.15 22.42
N VAL A 250 -15.98 13.64 23.65
CA VAL A 250 -15.14 14.72 24.15
C VAL A 250 -14.08 14.14 25.08
N GLN A 251 -12.83 14.31 24.72
CA GLN A 251 -11.71 14.01 25.62
C GLN A 251 -11.32 15.29 26.35
N ALA A 252 -11.50 15.28 27.67
CA ALA A 252 -11.14 16.39 28.54
C ALA A 252 -10.11 15.94 29.56
N TRP A 253 -9.19 16.83 29.89
CA TRP A 253 -8.15 16.59 30.89
C TRP A 253 -8.53 17.24 32.22
N ILE A 254 -8.51 16.44 33.28
CA ILE A 254 -8.79 16.92 34.65
C ILE A 254 -7.52 16.90 35.50
N SER A 255 -7.35 17.91 36.32
CA SER A 255 -6.30 17.92 37.33
C SER A 255 -6.59 16.88 38.42
N GLU A 256 -5.54 16.23 38.92
CA GLU A 256 -5.66 15.25 40.03
C GLU A 256 -6.37 15.83 41.26
N THR A 257 -6.28 17.13 41.51
CA THR A 257 -6.95 17.82 42.62
C THR A 257 -8.47 17.80 42.53
N HIS A 258 -9.03 17.64 41.33
CA HIS A 258 -10.47 17.66 41.10
C HIS A 258 -11.06 16.26 40.75
N ILE A 259 -10.23 15.25 40.59
CA ILE A 259 -10.67 13.93 40.16
C ILE A 259 -11.68 13.27 41.11
N GLN A 260 -11.56 13.58 42.43
CA GLN A 260 -12.49 13.08 43.47
C GLN A 260 -13.88 13.71 43.41
N GLN A 261 -14.04 14.80 42.68
CA GLN A 261 -15.28 15.56 42.56
C GLN A 261 -16.11 15.12 41.35
N ILE A 262 -15.55 14.30 40.45
CA ILE A 262 -16.24 13.79 39.24
C ILE A 262 -16.51 12.30 39.39
N ARG A 263 -17.73 11.89 39.08
CA ARG A 263 -18.15 10.48 39.09
C ARG A 263 -18.66 10.08 37.73
N SER A 264 -18.45 8.83 37.38
CA SER A 264 -19.02 8.27 36.15
C SER A 264 -20.54 8.34 36.19
N GLY A 265 -21.15 8.78 35.08
CA GLY A 265 -22.62 8.94 34.96
C GLY A 265 -23.15 10.35 35.31
N GLU A 266 -22.28 11.30 35.63
CA GLU A 266 -22.68 12.70 35.80
C GLU A 266 -22.92 13.38 34.45
N ASN A 267 -23.84 14.35 34.43
CA ASN A 267 -24.15 15.11 33.21
C ASN A 267 -23.06 16.16 32.96
N ALA A 268 -22.59 16.25 31.74
CA ALA A 268 -21.69 17.28 31.25
C ALA A 268 -22.43 18.21 30.29
N GLU A 269 -22.20 19.51 30.42
CA GLU A 269 -22.65 20.50 29.46
C GLU A 269 -21.46 20.90 28.58
N LEU A 270 -21.66 20.84 27.27
CA LEU A 270 -20.63 21.11 26.29
C LEU A 270 -20.89 22.43 25.58
N SER A 271 -19.91 23.31 25.61
CA SER A 271 -19.88 24.53 24.80
C SER A 271 -18.76 24.42 23.79
N LEU A 272 -19.09 24.56 22.50
CA LEU A 272 -18.12 24.52 21.43
C LEU A 272 -17.58 25.92 21.16
N ALA A 273 -16.27 26.08 21.12
CA ALA A 273 -15.64 27.38 20.84
C ALA A 273 -16.04 27.98 19.48
N ALA A 274 -16.43 27.12 18.51
CA ALA A 274 -16.93 27.55 17.21
C ALA A 274 -18.39 28.04 17.24
N TYR A 275 -19.18 27.68 18.28
CA TYR A 275 -20.60 28.01 18.44
C TYR A 275 -20.89 28.32 19.92
N PRO A 276 -20.39 29.50 20.44
CA PRO A 276 -20.46 29.78 21.86
C PRO A 276 -21.89 30.00 22.40
N ASP A 277 -22.85 30.25 21.51
CA ASP A 277 -24.24 30.59 21.87
C ASP A 277 -25.23 29.45 21.58
N ARG A 278 -24.76 28.23 21.34
CA ARG A 278 -25.61 27.04 21.07
C ARG A 278 -25.39 25.95 22.09
#